data_01b66f4074a3951a2199c0419a70d117
#
_entry.id   01b66f4074a3951a2199c0419a70d117
#
_cell.length_a   1.000
_cell.length_b   1.000
_cell.length_c   1.000
_cell.angle_alpha   90.00
_cell.angle_beta   90.00
_cell.angle_gamma   90.00
#
_symmetry.space_group_name_H-M   'P 1'
#
loop_
_entity.id
_entity.type
_entity.pdbx_description
1 polymer ?
#
loop_
_entity_poly.entity_id
_entity_poly.type
_entity_poly.pdbx_seq_one_letter_code
_entity_poly.pdbx_strand_id
1 'polypeptide(L)'
;MIGRYSDEMTFDYIMNRMLESVPDTVDKREGSIIYDALSPAAAELVKCYMELDVVMDETFVDTASLQYLMLRCKERGVTIQGETAAVIEGVFTPSNIELSAGLRFNCDEVNYVVAEKISAGHYKLEAETLGTVGNKYTGLLLPIQTVNGLDTAQIAAVLIPGEDGDTTDTLREKYYASIDGEAFGGNVADYREKVNAITGVGGVKVYPVWNGGGTVKLTIIASDFTAPSTELISKVQTAIDPEQNHGEGLGLAPIGHTV
;
A
#
# COMPACT_ATOMS: atom_id res chain seq x y z
N MET A 1 5.81 -12.46 -25.86
CA MET A 1 4.65 -13.11 -25.23
C MET A 1 5.05 -14.58 -25.05
N ILE A 2 5.00 -15.10 -23.85
CA ILE A 2 5.28 -16.52 -23.59
C ILE A 2 4.07 -17.28 -24.13
N GLY A 3 4.29 -18.34 -24.96
CA GLY A 3 3.19 -19.17 -25.47
C GLY A 3 2.47 -19.85 -24.31
N ARG A 4 1.15 -19.92 -24.39
CA ARG A 4 0.32 -20.57 -23.37
C ARG A 4 0.16 -22.05 -23.67
N TYR A 5 0.26 -22.87 -22.66
CA TYR A 5 0.01 -24.32 -22.81
C TYR A 5 -1.42 -24.61 -23.26
N SER A 6 -2.40 -23.84 -22.77
CA SER A 6 -3.81 -24.00 -23.11
C SER A 6 -4.12 -23.75 -24.60
N ASP A 7 -3.28 -22.95 -25.31
CA ASP A 7 -3.45 -22.68 -26.73
C ASP A 7 -3.18 -23.94 -27.59
N GLU A 8 -2.27 -24.80 -27.16
CA GLU A 8 -1.88 -26.03 -27.88
C GLU A 8 -2.61 -27.26 -27.32
N MET A 9 -2.79 -27.30 -25.97
CA MET A 9 -3.35 -28.47 -25.27
C MET A 9 -4.87 -28.38 -25.18
N THR A 10 -5.52 -28.30 -26.35
CA THR A 10 -6.98 -28.28 -26.44
C THR A 10 -7.58 -29.66 -26.14
N PHE A 11 -8.89 -29.71 -25.89
CA PHE A 11 -9.61 -30.98 -25.68
C PHE A 11 -9.39 -31.94 -26.83
N ASP A 12 -9.56 -31.46 -28.06
CA ASP A 12 -9.41 -32.31 -29.26
C ASP A 12 -7.97 -32.85 -29.42
N TYR A 13 -6.98 -32.01 -29.15
CA TYR A 13 -5.59 -32.44 -29.21
C TYR A 13 -5.29 -33.53 -28.15
N ILE A 14 -5.71 -33.34 -26.93
CA ILE A 14 -5.49 -34.30 -25.83
C ILE A 14 -6.27 -35.56 -26.10
N MET A 15 -7.53 -35.46 -26.51
CA MET A 15 -8.39 -36.60 -26.82
C MET A 15 -7.82 -37.44 -27.96
N ASN A 16 -7.38 -36.81 -29.06
CA ASN A 16 -6.74 -37.52 -30.18
C ASN A 16 -5.47 -38.25 -29.73
N ARG A 17 -4.61 -37.60 -28.97
CA ARG A 17 -3.38 -38.24 -28.44
C ARG A 17 -3.68 -39.42 -27.52
N MET A 18 -4.75 -39.35 -26.72
CA MET A 18 -5.19 -40.48 -25.88
C MET A 18 -5.74 -41.62 -26.73
N LEU A 19 -6.53 -41.31 -27.75
CA LEU A 19 -7.09 -42.31 -28.68
C LEU A 19 -6.03 -42.97 -29.55
N GLU A 20 -4.93 -42.28 -29.88
CA GLU A 20 -3.78 -42.88 -30.57
C GLU A 20 -3.13 -44.01 -29.77
N SER A 21 -3.18 -43.94 -28.45
CA SER A 21 -2.65 -44.93 -27.53
C SER A 21 -3.57 -46.17 -27.39
N VAL A 22 -4.80 -46.10 -27.89
CA VAL A 22 -5.77 -47.21 -27.85
C VAL A 22 -5.58 -48.09 -29.11
N PRO A 23 -5.66 -49.45 -29.03
CA PRO A 23 -5.55 -50.34 -30.20
C PRO A 23 -6.60 -50.05 -31.25
N ASP A 24 -6.25 -50.18 -32.54
CA ASP A 24 -7.16 -49.91 -33.66
C ASP A 24 -8.29 -50.92 -33.84
N THR A 25 -8.27 -52.00 -33.04
CA THR A 25 -9.35 -53.00 -32.97
C THR A 25 -10.58 -52.53 -32.22
N VAL A 26 -10.48 -51.38 -31.56
CA VAL A 26 -11.56 -50.78 -30.76
C VAL A 26 -12.16 -49.58 -31.48
N ASP A 27 -13.49 -49.40 -31.38
CA ASP A 27 -14.17 -48.22 -31.93
C ASP A 27 -13.79 -46.96 -31.14
N LYS A 28 -13.18 -45.99 -31.81
CA LYS A 28 -12.63 -44.75 -31.27
C LYS A 28 -13.49 -43.54 -31.63
N ARG A 29 -14.61 -43.70 -32.31
CA ARG A 29 -15.48 -42.59 -32.75
C ARG A 29 -16.16 -41.93 -31.54
N GLU A 30 -16.50 -40.69 -31.70
CA GLU A 30 -17.33 -39.95 -30.73
C GLU A 30 -18.63 -40.76 -30.44
N GLY A 31 -18.99 -40.89 -29.14
CA GLY A 31 -20.09 -41.71 -28.66
C GLY A 31 -19.75 -43.21 -28.49
N SER A 32 -18.52 -43.65 -28.78
CA SER A 32 -18.07 -45.00 -28.42
C SER A 32 -17.74 -45.08 -26.91
N ILE A 33 -17.80 -46.30 -26.34
CA ILE A 33 -17.49 -46.52 -24.92
C ILE A 33 -16.08 -46.00 -24.54
N ILE A 34 -15.10 -46.17 -25.44
CA ILE A 34 -13.74 -45.70 -25.18
C ILE A 34 -13.67 -44.16 -25.21
N TYR A 35 -14.30 -43.55 -26.21
CA TYR A 35 -14.34 -42.08 -26.31
C TYR A 35 -15.01 -41.47 -25.06
N ASP A 36 -16.17 -41.97 -24.67
CA ASP A 36 -16.92 -41.49 -23.53
C ASP A 36 -16.18 -41.72 -22.19
N ALA A 37 -15.43 -42.84 -22.11
CA ALA A 37 -14.61 -43.12 -20.93
C ALA A 37 -13.37 -42.21 -20.80
N LEU A 38 -12.77 -41.78 -21.91
CA LEU A 38 -11.60 -40.89 -21.92
C LEU A 38 -11.96 -39.40 -21.86
N SER A 39 -13.15 -39.03 -22.35
CA SER A 39 -13.61 -37.63 -22.42
C SER A 39 -13.51 -36.86 -21.11
N PRO A 40 -13.95 -37.37 -19.94
CA PRO A 40 -13.82 -36.68 -18.67
C PRO A 40 -12.34 -36.46 -18.27
N ALA A 41 -11.47 -37.43 -18.55
CA ALA A 41 -10.04 -37.32 -18.24
C ALA A 41 -9.38 -36.27 -19.16
N ALA A 42 -9.73 -36.25 -20.45
CA ALA A 42 -9.24 -35.22 -21.36
C ALA A 42 -9.69 -33.80 -20.92
N ALA A 43 -10.94 -33.67 -20.49
CA ALA A 43 -11.46 -32.38 -19.99
C ALA A 43 -10.72 -31.90 -18.71
N GLU A 44 -10.42 -32.82 -17.79
CA GLU A 44 -9.63 -32.45 -16.58
C GLU A 44 -8.17 -32.08 -16.93
N LEU A 45 -7.57 -32.76 -17.92
CA LEU A 45 -6.23 -32.39 -18.39
C LEU A 45 -6.19 -31.00 -19.04
N VAL A 46 -7.23 -30.60 -19.78
CA VAL A 46 -7.34 -29.21 -20.30
C VAL A 46 -7.33 -28.21 -19.15
N LYS A 47 -8.11 -28.46 -18.12
CA LYS A 47 -8.12 -27.58 -16.92
C LYS A 47 -6.74 -27.51 -16.26
N CYS A 48 -6.04 -28.65 -16.13
CA CYS A 48 -4.67 -28.65 -15.61
C CYS A 48 -3.72 -27.80 -16.44
N TYR A 49 -3.81 -27.80 -17.76
CA TYR A 49 -2.98 -26.95 -18.61
C TYR A 49 -3.36 -25.46 -18.47
N MET A 50 -4.65 -25.14 -18.32
CA MET A 50 -5.09 -23.77 -18.02
C MET A 50 -4.56 -23.28 -16.66
N GLU A 51 -4.54 -24.15 -15.65
CA GLU A 51 -3.96 -23.82 -14.33
C GLU A 51 -2.45 -23.66 -14.38
N LEU A 52 -1.74 -24.42 -15.24
CA LEU A 52 -0.32 -24.21 -15.48
C LEU A 52 -0.04 -22.84 -16.09
N ASP A 53 -0.88 -22.35 -16.99
CA ASP A 53 -0.76 -21.00 -17.54
C ASP A 53 -0.95 -19.94 -16.44
N VAL A 54 -1.90 -20.15 -15.52
CA VAL A 54 -2.06 -19.27 -14.34
C VAL A 54 -0.80 -19.28 -13.47
N VAL A 55 -0.23 -20.45 -13.21
CA VAL A 55 1.04 -20.55 -12.44
C VAL A 55 2.17 -19.80 -13.16
N MET A 56 2.24 -19.88 -14.49
CA MET A 56 3.22 -19.13 -15.27
C MET A 56 3.00 -17.61 -15.15
N ASP A 57 1.75 -17.16 -15.30
CA ASP A 57 1.41 -15.74 -15.16
C ASP A 57 1.75 -15.22 -13.74
N GLU A 58 1.47 -16.00 -12.69
CA GLU A 58 1.77 -15.64 -11.30
C GLU A 58 3.27 -15.74 -10.94
N THR A 59 4.07 -16.37 -11.79
CA THR A 59 5.51 -16.52 -11.54
C THR A 59 6.28 -15.24 -11.83
N PHE A 60 5.85 -14.47 -12.81
CA PHE A 60 6.58 -13.28 -13.28
C PHE A 60 5.95 -11.98 -12.75
N VAL A 61 6.80 -11.04 -12.33
CA VAL A 61 6.39 -9.75 -11.77
C VAL A 61 5.49 -8.95 -12.71
N ASP A 62 5.71 -9.05 -14.03
CA ASP A 62 4.93 -8.34 -15.05
C ASP A 62 3.48 -8.80 -15.13
N THR A 63 3.23 -10.07 -14.86
CA THR A 63 1.93 -10.71 -15.04
C THR A 63 1.27 -11.10 -13.72
N ALA A 64 2.04 -11.20 -12.64
CA ALA A 64 1.55 -11.62 -11.32
C ALA A 64 0.42 -10.73 -10.81
N SER A 65 -0.61 -11.36 -10.24
CA SER A 65 -1.67 -10.69 -9.50
C SER A 65 -1.13 -10.05 -8.22
N LEU A 66 -1.90 -9.13 -7.63
CA LEU A 66 -1.48 -8.38 -6.43
C LEU A 66 -0.95 -9.30 -5.33
N GLN A 67 -1.65 -10.41 -5.06
CA GLN A 67 -1.29 -11.33 -3.99
C GLN A 67 0.09 -11.97 -4.20
N TYR A 68 0.37 -12.45 -5.39
CA TYR A 68 1.65 -13.10 -5.71
C TYR A 68 2.77 -12.07 -5.88
N LEU A 69 2.45 -10.89 -6.43
CA LEU A 69 3.38 -9.79 -6.52
C LEU A 69 3.86 -9.31 -5.13
N MET A 70 2.95 -9.25 -4.15
CA MET A 70 3.32 -8.98 -2.76
C MET A 70 4.32 -9.99 -2.19
N LEU A 71 4.18 -11.30 -2.54
CA LEU A 71 5.14 -12.32 -2.14
C LEU A 71 6.50 -12.10 -2.79
N ARG A 72 6.53 -11.77 -4.10
CA ARG A 72 7.76 -11.42 -4.81
C ARG A 72 8.46 -10.20 -4.22
N CYS A 73 7.70 -9.17 -3.86
CA CYS A 73 8.21 -7.98 -3.19
C CYS A 73 8.86 -8.34 -1.84
N LYS A 74 8.20 -9.20 -1.05
CA LYS A 74 8.77 -9.69 0.24
C LYS A 74 10.07 -10.46 0.06
N GLU A 75 10.18 -11.32 -0.95
CA GLU A 75 11.42 -12.07 -1.25
C GLU A 75 12.61 -11.13 -1.53
N ARG A 76 12.34 -9.92 -2.05
CA ARG A 76 13.34 -8.89 -2.35
C ARG A 76 13.54 -7.88 -1.21
N GLY A 77 12.81 -8.02 -0.10
CA GLY A 77 12.86 -7.05 1.00
C GLY A 77 12.19 -5.71 0.68
N VAL A 78 11.36 -5.64 -0.37
CA VAL A 78 10.60 -4.44 -0.72
C VAL A 78 9.51 -4.23 0.32
N THR A 79 9.47 -3.03 0.91
CA THR A 79 8.44 -2.64 1.87
C THR A 79 7.12 -2.40 1.14
N ILE A 80 6.10 -3.12 1.56
CA ILE A 80 4.73 -2.99 1.04
C ILE A 80 3.97 -2.04 1.94
N GLN A 81 3.40 -1.00 1.36
CA GLN A 81 2.57 -0.04 2.07
C GLN A 81 1.10 -0.49 2.06
N GLY A 82 0.52 -0.62 3.25
CA GLY A 82 -0.92 -0.80 3.41
C GLY A 82 -1.64 0.54 3.40
N GLU A 83 -2.96 0.50 3.31
CA GLU A 83 -3.80 1.68 3.51
C GLU A 83 -3.62 2.24 4.91
N THR A 84 -3.63 3.58 5.04
CA THR A 84 -3.52 4.28 6.32
C THR A 84 -4.70 5.22 6.54
N ALA A 85 -5.03 5.48 7.82
CA ALA A 85 -6.08 6.41 8.18
C ALA A 85 -5.60 7.86 8.09
N ALA A 86 -6.45 8.76 7.63
CA ALA A 86 -6.22 10.19 7.74
C ALA A 86 -6.37 10.66 9.19
N VAL A 87 -5.49 11.57 9.63
CA VAL A 87 -5.63 12.29 10.90
C VAL A 87 -5.92 13.75 10.59
N ILE A 88 -7.05 14.23 11.08
CA ILE A 88 -7.51 15.60 10.87
C ILE A 88 -7.54 16.38 12.20
N GLU A 89 -7.49 17.69 12.09
CA GLU A 89 -7.81 18.60 13.19
C GLU A 89 -9.27 19.03 13.10
N GLY A 90 -10.04 18.76 14.14
CA GLY A 90 -11.39 19.27 14.32
C GLY A 90 -11.43 20.44 15.29
N VAL A 91 -12.18 21.48 14.93
CA VAL A 91 -12.47 22.64 15.77
C VAL A 91 -13.90 22.58 16.26
N PHE A 92 -14.08 22.68 17.57
CA PHE A 92 -15.35 22.49 18.26
C PHE A 92 -15.72 23.75 19.06
N THR A 93 -16.99 24.12 18.98
CA THR A 93 -17.53 25.28 19.72
C THR A 93 -18.61 24.79 20.69
N PRO A 94 -18.62 25.30 21.92
CA PRO A 94 -17.68 26.24 22.55
C PRO A 94 -16.31 25.60 22.84
N SER A 95 -15.25 26.40 22.89
CA SER A 95 -13.87 25.91 23.02
C SER A 95 -13.56 25.19 24.33
N ASN A 96 -14.41 25.35 25.33
CA ASN A 96 -14.29 24.68 26.64
C ASN A 96 -14.98 23.30 26.66
N ILE A 97 -15.52 22.83 25.50
CA ILE A 97 -16.14 21.51 25.43
C ILE A 97 -15.10 20.41 25.66
N GLU A 98 -15.46 19.42 26.46
CA GLU A 98 -14.62 18.24 26.70
C GLU A 98 -15.21 17.05 25.94
N LEU A 99 -14.43 16.58 24.96
CA LEU A 99 -14.76 15.40 24.17
C LEU A 99 -13.95 14.21 24.67
N SER A 100 -14.63 13.11 24.92
CA SER A 100 -13.97 11.85 25.27
C SER A 100 -13.37 11.20 24.01
N ALA A 101 -12.21 10.58 24.14
CA ALA A 101 -11.67 9.73 23.10
C ALA A 101 -12.67 8.62 22.73
N GLY A 102 -12.74 8.32 21.45
CA GLY A 102 -13.70 7.34 20.91
C GLY A 102 -15.05 7.94 20.48
N LEU A 103 -15.33 9.23 20.74
CA LEU A 103 -16.50 9.88 20.15
C LEU A 103 -16.40 9.95 18.63
N ARG A 104 -17.52 9.71 17.96
CA ARG A 104 -17.56 9.59 16.51
C ARG A 104 -18.31 10.76 15.87
N PHE A 105 -17.71 11.29 14.82
CA PHE A 105 -18.27 12.36 14.00
C PHE A 105 -18.29 11.93 12.54
N ASN A 106 -19.33 12.32 11.83
CA ASN A 106 -19.47 12.09 10.40
C ASN A 106 -19.17 13.38 9.62
N CYS A 107 -18.44 13.25 8.53
CA CYS A 107 -18.33 14.29 7.51
C CYS A 107 -18.54 13.63 6.14
N ASP A 108 -19.65 13.94 5.51
CA ASP A 108 -20.11 13.29 4.27
C ASP A 108 -20.17 11.76 4.41
N GLU A 109 -19.32 11.04 3.66
CA GLU A 109 -19.27 9.57 3.65
C GLU A 109 -18.24 8.99 4.64
N VAL A 110 -17.48 9.85 5.36
CA VAL A 110 -16.40 9.41 6.24
C VAL A 110 -16.74 9.65 7.70
N ASN A 111 -16.50 8.65 8.53
CA ASN A 111 -16.57 8.78 9.97
C ASN A 111 -15.17 9.01 10.54
N TYR A 112 -15.10 9.87 11.54
CA TYR A 112 -13.89 10.20 12.27
C TYR A 112 -14.09 9.95 13.76
N VAL A 113 -13.07 9.43 14.41
CA VAL A 113 -13.06 9.15 15.85
C VAL A 113 -12.13 10.13 16.55
N VAL A 114 -12.59 10.74 17.63
CA VAL A 114 -11.75 11.59 18.49
C VAL A 114 -10.65 10.74 19.10
N ALA A 115 -9.40 11.07 18.77
CA ALA A 115 -8.21 10.41 19.29
C ALA A 115 -7.63 11.17 20.49
N GLU A 116 -7.34 12.47 20.33
CA GLU A 116 -6.58 13.24 21.29
C GLU A 116 -7.00 14.71 21.29
N LYS A 117 -6.91 15.37 22.47
CA LYS A 117 -7.10 16.82 22.59
C LYS A 117 -5.79 17.54 22.30
N ILE A 118 -5.80 18.49 21.37
CA ILE A 118 -4.65 19.34 21.04
C ILE A 118 -4.62 20.56 21.97
N SER A 119 -5.74 21.29 22.05
CA SER A 119 -5.92 22.49 22.85
C SER A 119 -7.40 22.72 23.12
N ALA A 120 -7.74 23.84 23.73
CA ALA A 120 -9.13 24.19 24.01
C ALA A 120 -9.96 24.31 22.74
N GLY A 121 -10.93 23.41 22.56
CA GLY A 121 -11.78 23.32 21.38
C GLY A 121 -11.13 22.67 20.14
N HIS A 122 -9.88 22.22 20.22
CA HIS A 122 -9.15 21.59 19.14
C HIS A 122 -8.83 20.13 19.46
N TYR A 123 -9.18 19.22 18.56
CA TYR A 123 -9.00 17.78 18.75
C TYR A 123 -8.44 17.14 17.49
N LYS A 124 -7.60 16.10 17.68
CA LYS A 124 -7.22 15.16 16.62
C LYS A 124 -8.33 14.16 16.45
N LEU A 125 -8.71 13.94 15.21
CA LEU A 125 -9.64 12.88 14.83
C LEU A 125 -8.98 11.99 13.78
N GLU A 126 -9.21 10.69 13.90
CA GLU A 126 -8.71 9.68 12.98
C GLU A 126 -9.88 9.16 12.14
N ALA A 127 -9.70 9.06 10.84
CA ALA A 127 -10.71 8.49 9.94
C ALA A 127 -10.89 6.98 10.22
N GLU A 128 -12.13 6.51 10.30
CA GLU A 128 -12.42 5.07 10.42
C GLU A 128 -12.18 4.33 9.09
N THR A 129 -12.32 5.04 7.98
CA THR A 129 -12.05 4.50 6.65
C THR A 129 -10.62 4.81 6.29
N LEU A 130 -9.89 3.76 5.90
CA LEU A 130 -8.52 3.88 5.42
C LEU A 130 -8.47 4.47 4.01
N GLY A 131 -7.29 4.93 3.62
CA GLY A 131 -7.04 5.50 2.31
C GLY A 131 -7.24 7.01 2.22
N THR A 132 -7.09 7.51 1.02
CA THR A 132 -7.17 8.94 0.70
C THR A 132 -8.56 9.55 0.89
N VAL A 133 -9.60 8.73 0.97
CA VAL A 133 -11.00 9.16 1.17
C VAL A 133 -11.18 9.97 2.46
N GLY A 134 -10.34 9.68 3.48
CA GLY A 134 -10.33 10.41 4.75
C GLY A 134 -9.68 11.79 4.70
N ASN A 135 -9.05 12.19 3.60
CA ASN A 135 -8.36 13.46 3.45
C ASN A 135 -9.33 14.61 3.16
N LYS A 136 -10.12 14.98 4.15
CA LYS A 136 -11.05 16.12 4.05
C LYS A 136 -10.40 17.38 4.64
N TYR A 137 -10.21 18.39 3.82
CA TYR A 137 -9.59 19.66 4.23
C TYR A 137 -10.57 20.62 4.88
N THR A 138 -11.86 20.48 4.57
CA THR A 138 -12.96 21.28 5.10
C THR A 138 -14.21 20.43 5.20
N GLY A 139 -15.10 20.77 6.12
CA GLY A 139 -16.40 20.11 6.24
C GLY A 139 -16.96 20.25 7.65
N LEU A 140 -18.27 20.09 7.76
CA LEU A 140 -18.94 20.03 9.04
C LEU A 140 -18.79 18.62 9.62
N LEU A 141 -18.46 18.55 10.90
CA LEU A 141 -18.39 17.32 11.68
C LEU A 141 -19.72 17.12 12.42
N LEU A 142 -20.54 16.20 11.95
CA LEU A 142 -21.82 15.90 12.58
C LEU A 142 -21.63 14.80 13.63
N PRO A 143 -22.00 15.02 14.90
CA PRO A 143 -21.85 14.00 15.92
C PRO A 143 -22.79 12.82 15.63
N ILE A 144 -22.26 11.59 15.64
CA ILE A 144 -23.06 10.35 15.49
C ILE A 144 -23.83 10.05 16.79
N GLN A 145 -23.28 10.48 17.92
CA GLN A 145 -23.91 10.40 19.23
C GLN A 145 -24.17 11.80 19.77
N THR A 146 -25.21 11.97 20.55
CA THR A 146 -25.49 13.29 21.14
C THR A 146 -24.36 13.75 22.05
N VAL A 147 -23.82 14.93 21.75
CA VAL A 147 -22.78 15.59 22.56
C VAL A 147 -23.40 16.82 23.20
N ASN A 148 -23.61 16.78 24.52
CA ASN A 148 -24.24 17.87 25.25
C ASN A 148 -23.31 19.11 25.25
N GLY A 149 -23.87 20.26 24.90
CA GLY A 149 -23.15 21.53 24.90
C GLY A 149 -22.27 21.77 23.66
N LEU A 150 -22.37 20.93 22.62
CA LEU A 150 -21.73 21.17 21.35
C LEU A 150 -22.63 22.05 20.47
N ASP A 151 -22.10 23.20 20.04
CA ASP A 151 -22.77 24.11 19.12
C ASP A 151 -22.39 23.81 17.68
N THR A 152 -21.09 23.81 17.38
CA THR A 152 -20.56 23.50 16.03
C THR A 152 -19.28 22.68 16.11
N ALA A 153 -19.06 21.87 15.07
CA ALA A 153 -17.82 21.16 14.85
C ALA A 153 -17.47 21.19 13.36
N GLN A 154 -16.22 21.47 13.05
CA GLN A 154 -15.75 21.53 11.66
C GLN A 154 -14.30 21.06 11.53
N ILE A 155 -13.93 20.61 10.35
CA ILE A 155 -12.56 20.25 10.01
C ILE A 155 -11.77 21.54 9.77
N ALA A 156 -10.61 21.66 10.43
CA ALA A 156 -9.69 22.79 10.28
C ALA A 156 -8.53 22.46 9.33
N ALA A 157 -7.97 21.26 9.43
CA ALA A 157 -6.83 20.84 8.62
C ALA A 157 -6.70 19.30 8.57
N VAL A 158 -6.00 18.80 7.57
CA VAL A 158 -5.45 17.45 7.57
C VAL A 158 -4.06 17.53 8.20
N LEU A 159 -3.84 16.81 9.29
CA LEU A 159 -2.56 16.77 10.00
C LEU A 159 -1.64 15.71 9.40
N ILE A 160 -2.18 14.50 9.19
CA ILE A 160 -1.49 13.40 8.54
C ILE A 160 -2.45 12.86 7.46
N PRO A 161 -2.10 12.98 6.18
CA PRO A 161 -2.92 12.39 5.13
C PRO A 161 -2.99 10.87 5.26
N GLY A 162 -4.17 10.32 5.02
CA GLY A 162 -4.34 8.89 4.78
C GLY A 162 -3.82 8.54 3.38
N GLU A 163 -3.34 7.34 3.24
CA GLU A 163 -2.76 6.82 2.01
C GLU A 163 -3.49 5.56 1.58
N ASP A 164 -3.68 5.42 0.28
CA ASP A 164 -4.15 4.18 -0.30
C ASP A 164 -3.01 3.16 -0.27
N GLY A 165 -3.36 1.89 -0.17
CA GLY A 165 -2.37 0.82 -0.22
C GLY A 165 -1.69 0.73 -1.59
N ASP A 166 -0.56 0.05 -1.62
CA ASP A 166 0.15 -0.19 -2.87
C ASP A 166 -0.72 -0.93 -3.88
N THR A 167 -0.82 -0.38 -5.07
CA THR A 167 -1.44 -1.03 -6.22
C THR A 167 -0.47 -2.01 -6.88
N THR A 168 -0.99 -2.83 -7.80
CA THR A 168 -0.16 -3.74 -8.60
C THR A 168 0.94 -2.98 -9.35
N ASP A 169 0.64 -1.79 -9.87
CA ASP A 169 1.60 -1.01 -10.65
C ASP A 169 2.67 -0.39 -9.75
N THR A 170 2.28 0.18 -8.59
CA THR A 170 3.25 0.73 -7.63
C THR A 170 4.18 -0.35 -7.06
N LEU A 171 3.67 -1.57 -6.84
CA LEU A 171 4.50 -2.69 -6.40
C LEU A 171 5.48 -3.15 -7.48
N ARG A 172 5.08 -3.17 -8.76
CA ARG A 172 6.00 -3.45 -9.87
C ARG A 172 7.13 -2.43 -9.94
N GLU A 173 6.79 -1.14 -9.87
CA GLU A 173 7.78 -0.06 -9.85
C GLU A 173 8.76 -0.21 -8.68
N LYS A 174 8.26 -0.46 -7.47
CA LYS A 174 9.10 -0.69 -6.28
C LYS A 174 9.99 -1.92 -6.43
N TYR A 175 9.45 -3.00 -7.00
CA TYR A 175 10.21 -4.22 -7.24
C TYR A 175 11.37 -3.97 -8.20
N TYR A 176 11.13 -3.33 -9.35
CA TYR A 176 12.20 -3.02 -10.30
C TYR A 176 13.19 -2.00 -9.76
N ALA A 177 12.72 -0.98 -9.04
CA ALA A 177 13.61 -0.03 -8.36
C ALA A 177 14.54 -0.73 -7.35
N SER A 178 14.09 -1.81 -6.71
CA SER A 178 14.92 -2.61 -5.79
C SER A 178 16.04 -3.40 -6.51
N ILE A 179 15.89 -3.61 -7.80
CA ILE A 179 16.93 -4.27 -8.62
C ILE A 179 17.99 -3.24 -9.04
N ASP A 180 17.57 -2.03 -9.39
CA ASP A 180 18.41 -0.99 -9.97
C ASP A 180 19.19 -0.16 -8.94
N GLY A 181 18.77 -0.14 -7.68
CA GLY A 181 19.40 0.68 -6.64
C GLY A 181 19.46 0.01 -5.28
N GLU A 182 20.63 -0.44 -4.87
CA GLU A 182 20.82 -0.85 -3.47
C GLU A 182 20.95 0.38 -2.58
N ALA A 183 20.03 0.52 -1.62
CA ALA A 183 20.17 1.46 -0.52
C ALA A 183 21.36 1.00 0.36
N PHE A 184 22.41 1.81 0.43
CA PHE A 184 23.57 1.52 1.24
C PHE A 184 23.79 2.64 2.28
N GLY A 185 23.81 2.24 3.54
CA GLY A 185 23.92 3.06 4.76
C GLY A 185 24.28 4.53 4.59
N GLY A 186 23.27 5.42 4.49
CA GLY A 186 23.44 6.86 4.43
C GLY A 186 23.66 7.47 3.04
N ASN A 187 23.52 6.70 1.96
CA ASN A 187 23.51 7.27 0.63
C ASN A 187 22.13 7.91 0.31
N VAL A 188 22.07 8.65 -0.80
CA VAL A 188 20.83 9.34 -1.21
C VAL A 188 19.67 8.36 -1.41
N ALA A 189 19.93 7.15 -1.89
CA ALA A 189 18.92 6.11 -2.10
C ALA A 189 18.35 5.61 -0.75
N ASP A 190 19.22 5.39 0.24
CA ASP A 190 18.86 4.99 1.60
C ASP A 190 17.96 6.03 2.30
N TYR A 191 18.32 7.31 2.23
CA TYR A 191 17.47 8.38 2.75
C TYR A 191 16.12 8.47 2.05
N ARG A 192 16.08 8.31 0.72
CA ARG A 192 14.82 8.31 -0.03
C ARG A 192 13.91 7.15 0.38
N GLU A 193 14.46 5.96 0.45
CA GLU A 193 13.73 4.76 0.85
C GLU A 193 13.13 4.91 2.24
N LYS A 194 13.97 5.25 3.23
CA LYS A 194 13.56 5.39 4.63
C LYS A 194 12.53 6.49 4.85
N VAL A 195 12.69 7.64 4.20
CA VAL A 195 11.76 8.77 4.36
C VAL A 195 10.45 8.51 3.66
N ASN A 196 10.47 7.95 2.44
CA ASN A 196 9.25 7.60 1.72
C ASN A 196 8.45 6.46 2.39
N ALA A 197 9.09 5.64 3.22
CA ALA A 197 8.41 4.62 4.03
C ALA A 197 7.62 5.20 5.22
N ILE A 198 7.79 6.50 5.54
CA ILE A 198 7.06 7.15 6.62
C ILE A 198 5.67 7.56 6.13
N THR A 199 4.64 7.00 6.75
CA THR A 199 3.24 7.31 6.43
C THR A 199 2.96 8.81 6.43
N GLY A 200 2.35 9.32 5.35
CA GLY A 200 2.04 10.72 5.12
C GLY A 200 3.05 11.44 4.24
N VAL A 201 4.18 10.80 3.88
CA VAL A 201 5.18 11.37 2.98
C VAL A 201 4.91 10.91 1.55
N GLY A 202 4.69 11.85 0.63
CA GLY A 202 4.48 11.60 -0.80
C GLY A 202 5.76 11.69 -1.64
N GLY A 203 6.85 12.22 -1.06
CA GLY A 203 8.14 12.30 -1.72
C GLY A 203 9.16 13.07 -0.92
N VAL A 204 10.45 12.81 -1.21
CA VAL A 204 11.56 13.47 -0.53
C VAL A 204 12.65 13.88 -1.51
N LYS A 205 13.22 15.05 -1.30
CA LYS A 205 14.45 15.51 -1.95
C LYS A 205 15.57 15.62 -0.93
N VAL A 206 16.66 14.92 -1.19
CA VAL A 206 17.84 14.84 -0.32
C VAL A 206 18.90 15.81 -0.82
N TYR A 207 19.45 16.63 0.08
CA TYR A 207 20.54 17.56 -0.17
C TYR A 207 21.72 17.15 0.73
N PRO A 208 22.71 16.44 0.18
CA PRO A 208 23.89 16.06 0.95
C PRO A 208 24.79 17.27 1.21
N VAL A 209 25.44 17.28 2.38
CA VAL A 209 26.46 18.29 2.74
C VAL A 209 25.96 19.73 2.67
N TRP A 210 24.68 19.95 2.96
CA TRP A 210 24.05 21.27 2.78
C TRP A 210 24.60 22.37 3.71
N ASN A 211 25.15 21.99 4.87
CA ASN A 211 25.74 22.90 5.85
C ASN A 211 27.09 22.35 6.38
N GLY A 212 27.91 21.77 5.49
CA GLY A 212 29.20 21.18 5.84
C GLY A 212 29.16 19.66 5.98
N GLY A 213 30.34 19.06 6.20
CA GLY A 213 30.49 17.60 6.29
C GLY A 213 29.62 17.00 7.39
N GLY A 214 28.99 15.88 7.12
CA GLY A 214 28.10 15.18 8.06
C GLY A 214 26.68 15.76 8.16
N THR A 215 26.33 16.76 7.33
CA THR A 215 24.96 17.32 7.34
C THR A 215 24.16 16.91 6.12
N VAL A 216 22.90 16.57 6.34
CA VAL A 216 21.93 16.23 5.28
C VAL A 216 20.68 17.08 5.48
N LYS A 217 20.14 17.65 4.40
CA LYS A 217 18.83 18.32 4.44
C LYS A 217 17.83 17.51 3.63
N LEU A 218 16.68 17.30 4.22
CA LEU A 218 15.54 16.65 3.57
C LEU A 218 14.46 17.69 3.31
N THR A 219 13.90 17.69 2.10
CA THR A 219 12.67 18.44 1.80
C THR A 219 11.62 17.41 1.42
N ILE A 220 10.52 17.38 2.17
CA ILE A 220 9.42 16.44 1.97
C ILE A 220 8.20 17.14 1.40
N ILE A 221 7.35 16.37 0.75
CA ILE A 221 5.99 16.73 0.35
C ILE A 221 5.02 15.71 0.97
N ALA A 222 3.83 16.13 1.34
CA ALA A 222 2.82 15.21 1.86
C ALA A 222 2.31 14.26 0.77
N SER A 223 1.70 13.14 1.15
CA SER A 223 1.22 12.10 0.20
C SER A 223 0.11 12.60 -0.74
N ASP A 224 -0.58 13.67 -0.37
CA ASP A 224 -1.55 14.38 -1.23
C ASP A 224 -0.93 15.49 -2.11
N PHE A 225 0.40 15.54 -2.18
CA PHE A 225 1.19 16.54 -2.90
C PHE A 225 1.03 17.98 -2.41
N THR A 226 0.52 18.19 -1.21
CA THR A 226 0.46 19.51 -0.55
C THR A 226 1.72 19.77 0.28
N ALA A 227 1.83 21.00 0.82
CA ALA A 227 2.87 21.33 1.79
C ALA A 227 2.68 20.52 3.08
N PRO A 228 3.74 19.89 3.62
CA PRO A 228 3.62 19.05 4.80
C PRO A 228 3.23 19.90 6.03
N SER A 229 2.38 19.32 6.90
CA SER A 229 2.06 19.92 8.17
C SER A 229 3.28 19.91 9.12
N THR A 230 3.28 20.78 10.13
CA THR A 230 4.32 20.81 11.15
C THR A 230 4.42 19.46 11.90
N GLU A 231 3.29 18.78 12.07
CA GLU A 231 3.24 17.46 12.71
C GLU A 231 3.90 16.38 11.86
N LEU A 232 3.66 16.37 10.54
CA LEU A 232 4.32 15.44 9.62
C LEU A 232 5.84 15.70 9.59
N ILE A 233 6.26 16.97 9.58
CA ILE A 233 7.69 17.33 9.64
C ILE A 233 8.31 16.83 10.95
N SER A 234 7.67 17.04 12.09
CA SER A 234 8.17 16.57 13.39
C SER A 234 8.23 15.03 13.46
N LYS A 235 7.24 14.34 12.88
CA LYS A 235 7.24 12.88 12.79
C LYS A 235 8.43 12.36 11.97
N VAL A 236 8.70 12.97 10.82
CA VAL A 236 9.84 12.61 9.97
C VAL A 236 11.16 12.94 10.69
N GLN A 237 11.28 14.12 11.30
CA GLN A 237 12.49 14.51 12.05
C GLN A 237 12.79 13.52 13.18
N THR A 238 11.80 13.17 13.99
CA THR A 238 11.96 12.21 15.09
C THR A 238 12.36 10.81 14.58
N ALA A 239 11.82 10.38 13.45
CA ALA A 239 12.15 9.07 12.88
C ALA A 239 13.56 9.02 12.28
N ILE A 240 13.99 10.10 11.62
CA ILE A 240 15.28 10.13 10.90
C ILE A 240 16.42 10.50 11.82
N ASP A 241 16.30 11.61 12.54
CA ASP A 241 17.35 12.14 13.43
C ASP A 241 16.70 12.91 14.58
N PRO A 242 16.44 12.27 15.74
CA PRO A 242 15.74 12.90 16.87
C PRO A 242 16.46 14.17 17.35
N GLU A 243 15.73 15.28 17.51
CA GLU A 243 16.28 16.60 17.86
C GLU A 243 17.15 16.61 19.12
N GLN A 244 16.84 15.72 20.08
CA GLN A 244 17.58 15.63 21.34
C GLN A 244 18.93 14.90 21.22
N ASN A 245 19.13 14.16 20.12
CA ASN A 245 20.25 13.25 19.93
C ASN A 245 20.81 13.30 18.49
N HIS A 246 20.91 14.51 17.93
CA HIS A 246 21.43 14.70 16.57
C HIS A 246 22.77 14.04 16.33
N GLY A 247 22.86 13.24 15.27
CA GLY A 247 24.08 12.57 14.84
C GLY A 247 24.52 11.36 15.67
N GLU A 248 23.77 11.00 16.73
CA GLU A 248 24.09 9.83 17.55
C GLU A 248 23.67 8.50 16.94
N GLY A 249 22.91 8.52 15.83
CA GLY A 249 22.41 7.34 15.14
C GLY A 249 21.32 6.59 15.89
N LEU A 250 20.56 7.31 16.73
CA LEU A 250 19.39 6.75 17.44
C LEU A 250 18.12 6.73 16.57
N GLY A 251 18.13 7.49 15.46
CA GLY A 251 17.12 7.41 14.41
C GLY A 251 17.57 6.53 13.23
N LEU A 252 16.96 6.77 12.07
CA LEU A 252 17.31 6.05 10.83
C LEU A 252 18.56 6.65 10.13
N ALA A 253 18.98 7.84 10.51
CA ALA A 253 20.20 8.46 10.00
C ALA A 253 21.45 7.74 10.52
N PRO A 254 22.50 7.59 9.71
CA PRO A 254 23.76 7.01 10.17
C PRO A 254 24.44 7.86 11.24
N ILE A 255 25.25 7.22 12.08
CA ILE A 255 26.09 7.90 13.08
C ILE A 255 26.95 8.97 12.42
N GLY A 256 26.97 10.16 13.00
CA GLY A 256 27.71 11.31 12.48
C GLY A 256 26.98 12.11 11.40
N HIS A 257 25.75 11.72 11.03
CA HIS A 257 24.90 12.51 10.13
C HIS A 257 23.86 13.28 10.94
N THR A 258 23.85 14.60 10.79
CA THR A 258 22.79 15.48 11.31
C THR A 258 21.82 15.81 10.18
N VAL A 259 20.52 15.64 10.42
CA VAL A 259 19.47 15.83 9.41
C VAL A 259 18.47 16.90 9.84
#